data_5e54b9f6f3797034590e019cdd4162a3
#
_entry.id   5e54b9f6f3797034590e019cdd4162a3
#
_cell.length_a   1.000
_cell.length_b   1.000
_cell.length_c   1.000
_cell.angle_alpha   90.00
_cell.angle_beta   90.00
_cell.angle_gamma   90.00
#
_symmetry.space_group_name_H-M   'P 1'
#
loop_
_entity.id
_entity.type
_entity.pdbx_description
1 polymer ?
#
loop_
_entity_poly.entity_id
_entity_poly.type
_entity_poly.pdbx_seq_one_letter_code
_entity_poly.pdbx_strand_id
1 'polypeptide(L)'
;MRNRLPEIDFHFSGERFCLFGLSVYMKKYDMTIRTLCARIKGQPDVTEGTAYAILFTISFAHLLNDMIQSVIPAIYPMIKDKFGFSFAQIGVITLVFQLTSSILQPFVGRYADRHPRPYALSLGMCFTLAGLLLLSFAYNFMLILLAVSIIGWGSSVFHPEASRVAQLASGGK
;
A
#
# COMPACT_ATOMS: atom_id res chain seq x y z
N MET A 1 -22.30 -23.71 -21.19
CA MET A 1 -21.86 -22.33 -21.52
C MET A 1 -20.57 -22.08 -20.78
N ARG A 2 -19.43 -22.09 -21.47
CA ARG A 2 -18.10 -21.86 -20.88
C ARG A 2 -17.87 -20.35 -20.77
N ASN A 3 -17.91 -19.81 -19.56
CA ASN A 3 -17.46 -18.45 -19.31
C ASN A 3 -15.95 -18.38 -19.52
N ARG A 4 -15.53 -17.77 -20.62
CA ARG A 4 -14.13 -17.38 -20.84
C ARG A 4 -13.86 -16.17 -19.96
N LEU A 5 -12.93 -16.32 -19.04
CA LEU A 5 -12.32 -15.19 -18.34
C LEU A 5 -11.61 -14.30 -19.37
N PRO A 6 -11.66 -12.97 -19.25
CA PRO A 6 -10.97 -12.08 -20.17
C PRO A 6 -9.47 -12.29 -20.05
N GLU A 7 -8.84 -12.53 -21.20
CA GLU A 7 -7.40 -12.57 -21.37
C GLU A 7 -6.86 -11.16 -21.05
N ILE A 8 -6.08 -11.04 -19.96
CA ILE A 8 -5.47 -9.77 -19.58
C ILE A 8 -4.18 -9.64 -20.38
N ASP A 9 -4.27 -8.94 -21.51
CA ASP A 9 -3.11 -8.49 -22.28
C ASP A 9 -2.36 -7.41 -21.52
N PHE A 10 -1.18 -7.77 -20.98
CA PHE A 10 -0.23 -6.82 -20.40
C PHE A 10 0.50 -6.06 -21.50
N HIS A 11 -0.11 -5.01 -22.02
CA HIS A 11 0.59 -4.09 -22.92
C HIS A 11 1.41 -3.10 -22.09
N PHE A 12 2.71 -3.29 -22.10
CA PHE A 12 3.71 -2.46 -21.43
C PHE A 12 4.05 -1.28 -22.34
N SER A 13 3.41 -0.13 -22.14
CA SER A 13 3.82 1.14 -22.74
C SER A 13 4.69 1.89 -21.73
N GLY A 14 5.97 2.08 -22.11
CA GLY A 14 6.99 2.66 -21.26
C GLY A 14 6.86 4.17 -21.17
N GLU A 15 6.91 4.70 -19.97
CA GLU A 15 7.38 6.06 -19.72
C GLU A 15 8.63 6.00 -18.84
N ARG A 16 9.70 6.51 -19.43
CA ARG A 16 11.02 6.67 -18.81
C ARG A 16 10.96 7.80 -17.81
N PHE A 17 11.04 7.51 -16.52
CA PHE A 17 11.73 8.42 -15.61
C PHE A 17 12.18 7.69 -14.33
N CYS A 18 13.47 7.79 -14.10
CA CYS A 18 14.19 7.74 -12.83
C CYS A 18 13.87 6.51 -11.93
N LEU A 19 14.75 5.51 -11.97
CA LEU A 19 15.04 4.61 -10.86
C LEU A 19 15.86 3.40 -11.34
N PHE A 20 17.12 3.66 -11.72
CA PHE A 20 18.02 2.59 -12.17
C PHE A 20 18.31 1.54 -11.07
N GLY A 21 18.19 1.90 -9.80
CA GLY A 21 18.34 0.99 -8.67
C GLY A 21 17.08 0.17 -8.37
N LEU A 22 15.89 0.78 -8.51
CA LEU A 22 14.60 0.10 -8.32
C LEU A 22 14.30 -0.85 -9.49
N SER A 23 14.77 -0.54 -10.70
CA SER A 23 14.56 -1.36 -11.90
C SER A 23 15.20 -2.76 -11.79
N VAL A 24 16.40 -2.85 -11.20
CA VAL A 24 17.09 -4.14 -11.01
C VAL A 24 16.40 -4.98 -9.92
N TYR A 25 15.96 -4.33 -8.85
CA TYR A 25 15.21 -4.99 -7.77
C TYR A 25 13.82 -5.45 -8.23
N MET A 26 13.13 -4.61 -9.01
CA MET A 26 11.82 -4.90 -9.60
C MET A 26 11.88 -6.01 -10.65
N LYS A 27 12.95 -6.09 -11.46
CA LYS A 27 13.14 -7.16 -12.46
C LYS A 27 13.30 -8.54 -11.80
N LYS A 28 13.93 -8.59 -10.62
CA LYS A 28 14.07 -9.83 -9.83
C LYS A 28 12.72 -10.26 -9.22
N TYR A 29 11.90 -9.30 -8.77
CA TYR A 29 10.55 -9.56 -8.25
C TYR A 29 9.57 -9.93 -9.36
N ASP A 30 9.62 -9.28 -10.52
CA ASP A 30 8.79 -9.63 -11.68
C ASP A 30 9.07 -11.06 -12.15
N MET A 31 10.33 -11.47 -12.16
CA MET A 31 10.70 -12.86 -12.50
C MET A 31 10.20 -13.86 -11.45
N THR A 32 10.21 -13.49 -10.15
CA THR A 32 9.70 -14.35 -9.07
C THR A 32 8.17 -14.47 -9.14
N ILE A 33 7.47 -13.37 -9.40
CA ILE A 33 6.00 -13.35 -9.55
C ILE A 33 5.59 -14.10 -10.81
N ARG A 34 6.29 -13.91 -11.94
CA ARG A 34 6.03 -14.66 -13.20
C ARG A 34 6.27 -16.16 -13.01
N THR A 35 7.34 -16.53 -12.30
CA THR A 35 7.63 -17.94 -11.99
C THR A 35 6.58 -18.52 -11.04
N LEU A 36 6.12 -17.73 -10.05
CA LEU A 36 5.04 -18.13 -9.16
C LEU A 36 3.71 -18.27 -9.90
N CYS A 37 3.36 -17.30 -10.75
CA CYS A 37 2.17 -17.37 -11.62
C CYS A 37 2.24 -18.51 -12.65
N ALA A 38 3.42 -18.77 -13.23
CA ALA A 38 3.61 -19.90 -14.13
C ALA A 38 3.51 -21.24 -13.40
N ARG A 39 4.00 -21.31 -12.17
CA ARG A 39 3.89 -22.50 -11.31
C ARG A 39 2.44 -22.75 -10.87
N ILE A 40 1.67 -21.69 -10.60
CA ILE A 40 0.24 -21.77 -10.30
C ILE A 40 -0.56 -22.17 -11.55
N LYS A 41 -0.18 -21.69 -12.73
CA LYS A 41 -0.85 -21.99 -14.00
C LYS A 41 -0.57 -23.40 -14.53
N GLY A 42 0.52 -24.04 -14.06
CA GLY A 42 0.93 -25.41 -14.46
C GLY A 42 0.44 -26.52 -13.53
N GLN A 43 -0.26 -26.21 -12.43
CA GLN A 43 -0.84 -27.21 -11.53
C GLN A 43 -2.36 -27.32 -11.77
N PRO A 44 -2.88 -28.47 -12.21
CA PRO A 44 -4.30 -28.65 -12.52
C PRO A 44 -5.25 -28.57 -11.31
N ASP A 45 -4.75 -28.50 -10.08
CA ASP A 45 -5.56 -28.59 -8.86
C ASP A 45 -5.47 -27.37 -7.89
N VAL A 46 -4.93 -26.23 -8.35
CA VAL A 46 -4.79 -25.04 -7.45
C VAL A 46 -6.05 -24.18 -7.40
N THR A 47 -7.13 -24.55 -8.09
CA THR A 47 -8.35 -23.73 -8.19
C THR A 47 -9.28 -23.78 -6.97
N GLU A 48 -9.01 -24.61 -5.97
CA GLU A 48 -9.84 -24.70 -4.76
C GLU A 48 -9.08 -24.55 -3.43
N GLY A 49 -7.75 -24.43 -3.44
CA GLY A 49 -6.93 -24.33 -2.25
C GLY A 49 -6.62 -22.89 -1.83
N THR A 50 -6.89 -22.56 -0.58
CA THR A 50 -6.45 -21.30 0.03
C THR A 50 -4.92 -21.22 0.03
N ALA A 51 -4.35 -20.14 -0.55
CA ALA A 51 -2.91 -19.93 -0.59
C ALA A 51 -2.40 -19.34 0.74
N TYR A 52 -2.28 -20.17 1.76
CA TYR A 52 -1.92 -19.75 3.12
C TYR A 52 -0.61 -18.95 3.19
N ALA A 53 0.40 -19.31 2.41
CA ALA A 53 1.67 -18.57 2.40
C ALA A 53 1.47 -17.11 1.96
N ILE A 54 0.62 -16.86 0.96
CA ILE A 54 0.30 -15.49 0.51
C ILE A 54 -0.51 -14.76 1.60
N LEU A 55 -1.48 -15.43 2.22
CA LEU A 55 -2.30 -14.86 3.29
C LEU A 55 -1.43 -14.47 4.50
N PHE A 56 -0.53 -15.33 4.94
CA PHE A 56 0.39 -14.99 6.04
C PHE A 56 1.30 -13.83 5.68
N THR A 57 1.85 -13.81 4.47
CA THR A 57 2.73 -12.72 4.02
C THR A 57 1.98 -11.38 3.97
N ILE A 58 0.77 -11.35 3.41
CA ILE A 58 -0.01 -10.11 3.33
C ILE A 58 -0.49 -9.65 4.72
N SER A 59 -0.88 -10.60 5.60
CA SER A 59 -1.25 -10.29 6.98
C SER A 59 -0.09 -9.71 7.77
N PHE A 60 1.12 -10.24 7.59
CA PHE A 60 2.32 -9.71 8.22
C PHE A 60 2.68 -8.32 7.68
N ALA A 61 2.59 -8.11 6.36
CA ALA A 61 2.79 -6.79 5.75
C ALA A 61 1.75 -5.77 6.26
N HIS A 62 0.50 -6.19 6.44
CA HIS A 62 -0.57 -5.36 7.00
C HIS A 62 -0.29 -4.98 8.46
N LEU A 63 0.11 -5.95 9.27
CA LEU A 63 0.53 -5.71 10.65
C LEU A 63 1.67 -4.69 10.72
N LEU A 64 2.72 -4.84 9.91
CA LEU A 64 3.83 -3.88 9.87
C LEU A 64 3.38 -2.48 9.45
N ASN A 65 2.52 -2.38 8.43
CA ASN A 65 1.98 -1.10 7.99
C ASN A 65 1.17 -0.41 9.12
N ASP A 66 0.35 -1.16 9.83
CA ASP A 66 -0.47 -0.61 10.93
C ASP A 66 0.38 -0.22 12.15
N MET A 67 1.42 -1.01 12.46
CA MET A 67 2.41 -0.64 13.49
C MET A 67 3.11 0.68 13.14
N ILE A 68 3.52 0.86 11.89
CA ILE A 68 4.14 2.10 11.43
C ILE A 68 3.17 3.28 11.55
N GLN A 69 1.92 3.10 11.18
CA GLN A 69 0.91 4.17 11.28
C GLN A 69 0.56 4.51 12.73
N SER A 70 0.62 3.55 13.64
CA SER A 70 0.37 3.77 15.08
C SER A 70 1.43 4.67 15.75
N VAL A 71 2.59 4.85 15.12
CA VAL A 71 3.61 5.80 15.57
C VAL A 71 3.08 7.24 15.58
N ILE A 72 2.18 7.60 14.62
CA ILE A 72 1.65 8.98 14.52
C ILE A 72 0.95 9.40 15.81
N PRO A 73 -0.09 8.70 16.30
CA PRO A 73 -0.74 9.08 17.56
C PRO A 73 0.20 8.90 18.76
N ALA A 74 1.13 7.96 18.73
CA ALA A 74 2.08 7.74 19.83
C ALA A 74 3.01 8.95 20.07
N ILE A 75 3.35 9.70 19.02
CA ILE A 75 4.23 10.86 19.13
C ILE A 75 3.50 12.18 19.39
N TYR A 76 2.16 12.18 19.45
CA TYR A 76 1.38 13.42 19.70
C TYR A 76 1.78 14.17 20.97
N PRO A 77 1.98 13.53 22.13
CA PRO A 77 2.43 14.23 23.32
C PRO A 77 3.77 14.96 23.09
N MET A 78 4.72 14.27 22.48
CA MET A 78 6.04 14.81 22.18
C MET A 78 5.98 16.00 21.20
N ILE A 79 5.19 15.89 20.14
CA ILE A 79 4.98 16.97 19.16
C ILE A 79 4.32 18.18 19.85
N LYS A 80 3.28 17.91 20.65
CA LYS A 80 2.56 18.95 21.39
C LYS A 80 3.50 19.73 22.29
N ASP A 81 4.32 19.05 23.07
CA ASP A 81 5.24 19.69 24.04
C ASP A 81 6.39 20.43 23.31
N LYS A 82 6.96 19.81 22.25
CA LYS A 82 8.07 20.40 21.49
C LYS A 82 7.69 21.68 20.75
N PHE A 83 6.49 21.72 20.16
CA PHE A 83 6.04 22.83 19.32
C PHE A 83 5.02 23.75 20.02
N GLY A 84 4.61 23.45 21.24
CA GLY A 84 3.60 24.21 21.96
C GLY A 84 2.21 24.15 21.32
N PHE A 85 1.88 23.03 20.64
CA PHE A 85 0.62 22.91 19.93
C PHE A 85 -0.58 22.78 20.86
N SER A 86 -1.68 23.41 20.47
CA SER A 86 -2.97 23.23 21.10
C SER A 86 -3.56 21.84 20.79
N PHE A 87 -4.51 21.37 21.60
CA PHE A 87 -5.26 20.14 21.32
C PHE A 87 -6.01 20.21 19.98
N ALA A 88 -6.48 21.42 19.60
CA ALA A 88 -7.12 21.63 18.31
C ALA A 88 -6.15 21.34 17.13
N GLN A 89 -4.90 21.78 17.23
CA GLN A 89 -3.88 21.51 16.21
C GLN A 89 -3.56 20.01 16.12
N ILE A 90 -3.46 19.31 17.23
CA ILE A 90 -3.30 17.85 17.25
C ILE A 90 -4.53 17.18 16.60
N GLY A 91 -5.74 17.66 16.90
CA GLY A 91 -6.97 17.21 16.25
C GLY A 91 -6.95 17.41 14.73
N VAL A 92 -6.42 18.55 14.25
CA VAL A 92 -6.27 18.82 12.81
C VAL A 92 -5.26 17.85 12.17
N ILE A 93 -4.15 17.52 12.83
CA ILE A 93 -3.18 16.52 12.33
C ILE A 93 -3.89 15.17 12.16
N THR A 94 -4.63 14.72 13.17
CA THR A 94 -5.42 13.47 13.10
C THR A 94 -6.45 13.52 11.99
N LEU A 95 -7.20 14.62 11.87
CA LEU A 95 -8.22 14.81 10.85
C LEU A 95 -7.63 14.72 9.44
N VAL A 96 -6.53 15.41 9.18
CA VAL A 96 -5.87 15.39 7.87
C VAL A 96 -5.39 13.98 7.52
N PHE A 97 -4.77 13.27 8.47
CA PHE A 97 -4.39 11.88 8.27
C PHE A 97 -5.59 11.00 7.93
N GLN A 98 -6.66 11.07 8.73
CA GLN A 98 -7.86 10.25 8.52
C GLN A 98 -8.59 10.58 7.21
N LEU A 99 -8.70 11.85 6.85
CA LEU A 99 -9.32 12.25 5.59
C LEU A 99 -8.52 11.74 4.38
N THR A 100 -7.21 11.92 4.38
CA THR A 100 -6.36 11.46 3.26
C THR A 100 -6.34 9.95 3.15
N SER A 101 -6.29 9.22 4.26
CA SER A 101 -6.33 7.76 4.25
C SER A 101 -7.70 7.21 3.84
N SER A 102 -8.80 7.77 4.36
CA SER A 102 -10.15 7.19 4.18
C SER A 102 -10.82 7.61 2.88
N ILE A 103 -10.75 8.91 2.51
CA ILE A 103 -11.44 9.42 1.32
C ILE A 103 -10.83 8.85 0.03
N LEU A 104 -9.52 8.66 0.01
CA LEU A 104 -8.84 8.16 -1.19
C LEU A 104 -9.01 6.64 -1.39
N GLN A 105 -9.27 5.86 -0.33
CA GLN A 105 -9.42 4.39 -0.43
C GLN A 105 -10.43 3.94 -1.48
N PRO A 106 -11.69 4.45 -1.53
CA PRO A 106 -12.66 4.00 -2.52
C PRO A 106 -12.25 4.36 -3.96
N PHE A 107 -11.56 5.48 -4.16
CA PHE A 107 -11.08 5.87 -5.49
C PHE A 107 -9.91 4.98 -5.92
N VAL A 108 -8.96 4.74 -5.02
CA VAL A 108 -7.81 3.86 -5.28
C VAL A 108 -8.28 2.43 -5.48
N GLY A 109 -9.19 1.91 -4.63
CA GLY A 109 -9.77 0.57 -4.77
C GLY A 109 -10.43 0.39 -6.13
N ARG A 110 -11.32 1.32 -6.51
CA ARG A 110 -11.98 1.27 -7.83
C ARG A 110 -11.01 1.35 -9.01
N TYR A 111 -9.93 2.11 -8.88
CA TYR A 111 -8.88 2.18 -9.91
C TYR A 111 -8.08 0.88 -9.98
N ALA A 112 -7.68 0.33 -8.82
CA ALA A 112 -6.92 -0.91 -8.70
C ALA A 112 -7.70 -2.12 -9.24
N ASP A 113 -9.03 -2.16 -9.04
CA ASP A 113 -9.88 -3.22 -9.57
C ASP A 113 -9.91 -3.24 -11.11
N ARG A 114 -9.79 -2.06 -11.73
CA ARG A 114 -9.77 -1.94 -13.20
C ARG A 114 -8.37 -2.10 -13.78
N HIS A 115 -7.35 -1.73 -13.03
CA HIS A 115 -5.95 -1.72 -13.47
C HIS A 115 -5.06 -2.38 -12.39
N PRO A 116 -5.16 -3.71 -12.20
CA PRO A 116 -4.38 -4.40 -11.18
C PRO A 116 -2.88 -4.23 -11.44
N ARG A 117 -2.16 -3.70 -10.47
CA ARG A 117 -0.71 -3.46 -10.55
C ARG A 117 0.01 -4.21 -9.44
N PRO A 118 0.99 -5.07 -9.77
CA PRO A 118 1.67 -5.91 -8.78
C PRO A 118 2.52 -5.12 -7.77
N TYR A 119 2.81 -3.86 -8.04
CA TYR A 119 3.65 -3.01 -7.15
C TYR A 119 2.85 -1.99 -6.35
N ALA A 120 1.53 -2.01 -6.41
CA ALA A 120 0.70 -1.03 -5.71
C ALA A 120 0.92 -1.08 -4.18
N LEU A 121 1.02 -2.29 -3.61
CA LEU A 121 1.37 -2.51 -2.20
C LEU A 121 2.72 -1.89 -1.81
N SER A 122 3.76 -2.18 -2.58
CA SER A 122 5.09 -1.63 -2.34
C SER A 122 5.11 -0.11 -2.47
N LEU A 123 4.36 0.43 -3.43
CA LEU A 123 4.22 1.87 -3.63
C LEU A 123 3.54 2.53 -2.41
N GLY A 124 2.47 1.94 -1.89
CA GLY A 124 1.80 2.39 -0.68
C GLY A 124 2.77 2.46 0.52
N MET A 125 3.55 1.40 0.74
CA MET A 125 4.56 1.38 1.80
C MET A 125 5.68 2.41 1.59
N CYS A 126 6.11 2.66 0.35
CA CYS A 126 7.09 3.71 0.03
C CYS A 126 6.56 5.11 0.37
N PHE A 127 5.29 5.40 0.08
CA PHE A 127 4.66 6.66 0.49
C PHE A 127 4.60 6.79 2.01
N THR A 128 4.21 5.73 2.72
CA THR A 128 4.19 5.73 4.20
C THR A 128 5.59 6.00 4.75
N LEU A 129 6.63 5.33 4.25
CA LEU A 129 8.01 5.55 4.66
C LEU A 129 8.49 6.98 4.36
N ALA A 130 8.23 7.48 3.15
CA ALA A 130 8.59 8.84 2.75
C ALA A 130 7.91 9.89 3.65
N GLY A 131 6.64 9.70 3.98
CA GLY A 131 5.92 10.56 4.90
C GLY A 131 6.48 10.53 6.32
N LEU A 132 6.89 9.35 6.84
CA LEU A 132 7.56 9.24 8.14
C LEU A 132 8.93 9.90 8.15
N LEU A 133 9.71 9.73 7.10
CA LEU A 133 10.99 10.43 6.96
C LEU A 133 10.76 11.94 6.95
N LEU A 134 9.78 12.43 6.20
CA LEU A 134 9.45 13.84 6.19
C LEU A 134 8.99 14.33 7.57
N LEU A 135 8.22 13.52 8.30
CA LEU A 135 7.76 13.83 9.65
C LEU A 135 8.94 13.95 10.62
N SER A 136 9.99 13.14 10.47
CA SER A 136 11.18 13.19 11.32
C SER A 136 11.97 14.50 11.16
N PHE A 137 11.91 15.13 9.99
CA PHE A 137 12.53 16.43 9.69
C PHE A 137 11.58 17.62 9.89
N ALA A 138 10.35 17.36 10.34
CA ALA A 138 9.36 18.41 10.46
C ALA A 138 9.75 19.42 11.56
N TYR A 139 9.75 20.69 11.20
CA TYR A 139 10.09 21.82 12.07
C TYR A 139 8.93 22.82 12.23
N ASN A 140 7.84 22.65 11.51
CA ASN A 140 6.66 23.48 11.59
C ASN A 140 5.36 22.68 11.37
N PHE A 141 4.23 23.30 11.73
CA PHE A 141 2.91 22.70 11.64
C PHE A 141 2.53 22.26 10.21
N MET A 142 2.83 23.10 9.22
CA MET A 142 2.48 22.79 7.81
C MET A 142 3.25 21.59 7.27
N LEU A 143 4.52 21.45 7.65
CA LEU A 143 5.32 20.30 7.24
C LEU A 143 4.85 19.00 7.91
N ILE A 144 4.37 19.08 9.16
CA ILE A 144 3.72 17.94 9.83
C ILE A 144 2.45 17.55 9.08
N LEU A 145 1.59 18.51 8.71
CA LEU A 145 0.38 18.23 7.94
C LEU A 145 0.69 17.61 6.59
N LEU A 146 1.71 18.10 5.90
CA LEU A 146 2.16 17.50 4.64
C LEU A 146 2.65 16.06 4.84
N ALA A 147 3.47 15.83 5.87
CA ALA A 147 4.00 14.51 6.18
C ALA A 147 2.88 13.49 6.47
N VAL A 148 1.92 13.83 7.33
CA VAL A 148 0.80 12.93 7.65
C VAL A 148 -0.14 12.74 6.47
N SER A 149 -0.27 13.73 5.56
CA SER A 149 -1.03 13.58 4.33
C SER A 149 -0.38 12.53 3.41
N ILE A 150 0.94 12.56 3.26
CA ILE A 150 1.69 11.57 2.46
C ILE A 150 1.57 10.17 3.07
N ILE A 151 1.63 10.05 4.41
CA ILE A 151 1.39 8.78 5.09
C ILE A 151 -0.03 8.28 4.83
N GLY A 152 -1.03 9.18 4.89
CA GLY A 152 -2.43 8.86 4.57
C GLY A 152 -2.61 8.37 3.12
N TRP A 153 -1.90 8.95 2.16
CA TRP A 153 -1.89 8.45 0.77
C TRP A 153 -1.32 7.04 0.68
N GLY A 154 -0.20 6.77 1.36
CA GLY A 154 0.36 5.42 1.46
C GLY A 154 -0.65 4.40 1.97
N SER A 155 -1.32 4.75 3.07
CA SER A 155 -2.38 3.96 3.68
C SER A 155 -3.56 3.71 2.72
N SER A 156 -4.01 4.74 2.00
CA SER A 156 -5.13 4.65 1.07
C SER A 156 -4.87 3.72 -0.12
N VAL A 157 -3.61 3.55 -0.51
CA VAL A 157 -3.19 2.60 -1.55
C VAL A 157 -3.03 1.20 -0.97
N PHE A 158 -2.42 1.09 0.22
CA PHE A 158 -2.06 -0.19 0.80
C PHE A 158 -3.29 -1.02 1.19
N HIS A 159 -4.26 -0.44 1.91
CA HIS A 159 -5.39 -1.18 2.47
C HIS A 159 -6.29 -1.85 1.41
N PRO A 160 -6.79 -1.18 0.36
CA PRO A 160 -7.62 -1.82 -0.64
C PRO A 160 -6.87 -2.89 -1.42
N GLU A 161 -5.58 -2.66 -1.72
CA GLU A 161 -4.77 -3.62 -2.46
C GLU A 161 -4.43 -4.86 -1.63
N ALA A 162 -4.12 -4.68 -0.33
CA ALA A 162 -3.91 -5.79 0.60
C ALA A 162 -5.16 -6.65 0.74
N SER A 163 -6.33 -6.03 0.87
CA SER A 163 -7.63 -6.72 0.94
C SER A 163 -7.92 -7.49 -0.34
N ARG A 164 -7.63 -6.90 -1.51
CA ARG A 164 -7.79 -7.55 -2.82
C ARG A 164 -6.89 -8.79 -2.96
N VAL A 165 -5.61 -8.67 -2.58
CA VAL A 165 -4.67 -9.81 -2.61
C VAL A 165 -5.11 -10.91 -1.66
N ALA A 166 -5.57 -10.56 -0.45
CA ALA A 166 -6.08 -11.53 0.51
C ALA A 166 -7.32 -12.26 -0.02
N GLN A 167 -8.25 -11.55 -0.65
CA GLN A 167 -9.44 -12.14 -1.26
C GLN A 167 -9.09 -13.11 -2.39
N LEU A 168 -8.15 -12.74 -3.26
CA LEU A 168 -7.67 -13.62 -4.33
C LEU A 168 -6.97 -14.87 -3.76
N ALA A 169 -6.16 -14.71 -2.72
CA ALA A 169 -5.43 -15.80 -2.07
C ALA A 169 -6.35 -16.76 -1.28
N SER A 170 -7.53 -16.28 -0.85
CA SER A 170 -8.54 -17.13 -0.18
C SER A 170 -9.41 -17.94 -1.15
N GLY A 171 -9.21 -17.79 -2.46
CA GLY A 171 -10.02 -18.43 -3.50
C GLY A 171 -11.38 -17.74 -3.73
N GLY A 172 -11.50 -16.47 -3.35
CA GLY A 172 -12.72 -15.67 -3.55
C GLY A 172 -13.86 -16.02 -2.58
N LYS A 173 -13.54 -16.67 -1.45
CA LYS A 173 -14.50 -17.03 -0.38
C LYS A 173 -14.62 -15.91 0.63
#